data_e20f897dacc0c46cbb833f713c244cd5
#
_entry.id   e20f897dacc0c46cbb833f713c244cd5
#
_cell.length_a   1.000
_cell.length_b   1.000
_cell.length_c   1.000
_cell.angle_alpha   90.00
_cell.angle_beta   90.00
_cell.angle_gamma   90.00
#
_symmetry.space_group_name_H-M   'P 1'
#
loop_
_entity.id
_entity.type
_entity.pdbx_description
1 polymer ?
#
loop_
_entity_poly.entity_id
_entity_poly.type
_entity_poly.pdbx_seq_one_letter_code
_entity_poly.pdbx_strand_id
1 'polypeptide(L)'
;MATILSKGDLFDAKLKTEIFNKVKGHSTLARLSGQEPIPFNGSKEFIFSMDNEIDIVAENGAKSHGGVTVAPFAMAPLKVEYGARVSDEFMYASEEEAIDILKAWTEGFAMKLAKGFDIMGLHGVNPRTGEAAQLIGKNSFDTNTDVNVIEYKPDDPESNLEDAAAAIDEFDVSGWGFSKDFASALAKLKVNGVPQYPEFRFGANPGAFGGASCDVNSTVGYGDKDKVITGDFTCFKWGIAKQFPLEVIEYGNPDNSDDGDLKGHNQVYLRSEAFIGWGILVPEAFSVVKVNTP
;
A
#
# COMPACT_ATOMS: atom_id res chain seq x y z
N MET A 1 5.54 -42.14 20.74
CA MET A 1 6.25 -41.47 19.65
C MET A 1 5.58 -40.10 19.51
N ALA A 2 6.30 -39.03 19.86
CA ALA A 2 5.77 -37.68 19.64
C ALA A 2 5.72 -37.45 18.12
N THR A 3 4.54 -37.20 17.61
CA THR A 3 4.36 -36.85 16.21
C THR A 3 4.93 -35.44 16.02
N ILE A 4 6.08 -35.34 15.37
CA ILE A 4 6.63 -34.05 14.96
C ILE A 4 5.69 -33.56 13.88
N LEU A 5 4.90 -32.52 14.18
CA LEU A 5 4.10 -31.80 13.19
C LEU A 5 5.02 -31.34 12.07
N SER A 6 4.80 -31.88 10.88
CA SER A 6 5.56 -31.48 9.71
C SER A 6 5.21 -30.03 9.35
N LYS A 7 6.18 -29.26 8.84
CA LYS A 7 5.95 -27.89 8.34
C LYS A 7 4.78 -27.78 7.35
N GLY A 8 4.36 -28.88 6.73
CA GLY A 8 3.23 -28.94 5.81
C GLY A 8 1.86 -28.93 6.49
N ASP A 9 1.76 -29.44 7.71
CA ASP A 9 0.48 -29.57 8.43
C ASP A 9 0.09 -28.27 9.15
N LEU A 10 1.07 -27.44 9.51
CA LEU A 10 0.86 -26.11 10.13
C LEU A 10 0.49 -25.00 9.13
N PHE A 11 0.67 -25.23 7.84
CA PHE A 11 0.47 -24.22 6.81
C PHE A 11 -0.53 -24.68 5.76
N ASP A 12 -1.79 -24.77 6.16
CA ASP A 12 -2.89 -25.01 5.23
C ASP A 12 -2.93 -23.89 4.17
N ALA A 13 -3.23 -24.26 2.93
CA ALA A 13 -3.47 -23.36 1.82
C ALA A 13 -4.54 -22.29 2.16
N LYS A 14 -5.46 -22.62 3.07
CA LYS A 14 -6.49 -21.74 3.60
C LYS A 14 -5.92 -20.56 4.41
N LEU A 15 -4.87 -20.79 5.22
CA LEU A 15 -4.19 -19.73 5.96
C LEU A 15 -3.54 -18.71 5.00
N LYS A 16 -2.93 -19.18 3.92
CA LYS A 16 -2.35 -18.31 2.87
C LYS A 16 -3.42 -17.45 2.20
N THR A 17 -4.60 -18.01 1.95
CA THR A 17 -5.73 -17.28 1.35
C THR A 17 -6.28 -16.22 2.31
N GLU A 18 -6.33 -16.50 3.61
CA GLU A 18 -6.79 -15.54 4.63
C GLU A 18 -5.83 -14.36 4.79
N ILE A 19 -4.51 -14.58 4.81
CA ILE A 19 -3.51 -13.50 4.83
C ILE A 19 -3.72 -12.59 3.62
N PHE A 20 -3.88 -13.15 2.46
CA PHE A 20 -4.07 -12.46 1.21
C PHE A 20 -5.32 -11.56 1.22
N ASN A 21 -6.44 -12.07 1.70
CA ASN A 21 -7.69 -11.34 1.81
C ASN A 21 -7.61 -10.18 2.83
N LYS A 22 -6.88 -10.37 3.92
CA LYS A 22 -6.70 -9.35 4.97
C LYS A 22 -5.80 -8.19 4.51
N VAL A 23 -4.74 -8.45 3.77
CA VAL A 23 -3.94 -7.38 3.13
C VAL A 23 -4.84 -6.50 2.27
N LYS A 24 -5.68 -7.12 1.43
CA LYS A 24 -6.61 -6.41 0.55
C LYS A 24 -7.68 -5.59 1.29
N GLY A 25 -8.03 -5.98 2.50
CA GLY A 25 -9.04 -5.32 3.34
C GLY A 25 -8.52 -4.21 4.25
N HIS A 26 -7.19 -4.04 4.43
CA HIS A 26 -6.60 -3.14 5.41
C HIS A 26 -5.62 -2.11 4.83
N SER A 27 -5.39 -2.11 3.53
CA SER A 27 -4.56 -1.13 2.83
C SER A 27 -5.41 -0.29 1.90
N THR A 28 -5.20 1.02 1.92
CA THR A 28 -5.84 1.97 1.00
C THR A 28 -5.46 1.68 -0.45
N LEU A 29 -4.15 1.51 -0.71
CA LEU A 29 -3.68 1.19 -2.06
C LEU A 29 -4.25 -0.14 -2.56
N ALA A 30 -4.26 -1.16 -1.71
CA ALA A 30 -4.83 -2.47 -2.07
C ALA A 30 -6.35 -2.44 -2.25
N ARG A 31 -7.04 -1.50 -1.62
CA ARG A 31 -8.49 -1.32 -1.76
C ARG A 31 -8.87 -0.56 -3.03
N LEU A 32 -8.11 0.47 -3.37
CA LEU A 32 -8.39 1.34 -4.51
C LEU A 32 -7.89 0.75 -5.82
N SER A 33 -6.85 -0.09 -5.80
CA SER A 33 -6.24 -0.70 -6.99
C SER A 33 -6.39 -2.21 -7.04
N GLY A 34 -6.30 -2.77 -8.24
CA GLY A 34 -6.30 -4.22 -8.46
C GLY A 34 -4.94 -4.83 -8.13
N GLN A 35 -4.97 -6.04 -7.56
CA GLN A 35 -3.78 -6.83 -7.40
C GLN A 35 -3.47 -7.64 -8.66
N GLU A 36 -2.21 -7.65 -9.07
CA GLU A 36 -1.72 -8.45 -10.20
C GLU A 36 -0.60 -9.40 -9.75
N PRO A 37 -0.47 -10.59 -10.37
CA PRO A 37 0.65 -11.48 -10.09
C PRO A 37 1.96 -10.84 -10.56
N ILE A 38 2.95 -10.75 -9.66
CA ILE A 38 4.29 -10.27 -10.00
C ILE A 38 5.26 -11.44 -9.90
N PRO A 39 6.06 -11.73 -10.94
CA PRO A 39 7.12 -12.72 -10.86
C PRO A 39 8.17 -12.34 -9.81
N PHE A 40 8.81 -13.33 -9.19
CA PHE A 40 9.84 -13.10 -8.17
C PHE A 40 11.01 -12.24 -8.67
N ASN A 41 11.36 -12.36 -9.94
CA ASN A 41 12.41 -11.56 -10.58
C ASN A 41 11.95 -10.17 -11.04
N GLY A 42 10.73 -9.77 -10.66
CA GLY A 42 10.10 -8.53 -11.11
C GLY A 42 9.40 -8.68 -12.45
N SER A 43 8.60 -7.68 -12.78
CA SER A 43 7.95 -7.53 -14.09
C SER A 43 8.42 -6.26 -14.77
N LYS A 44 8.34 -6.26 -16.10
CA LYS A 44 8.56 -5.06 -16.90
C LYS A 44 7.26 -4.72 -17.61
N GLU A 45 6.72 -3.58 -17.31
CA GLU A 45 5.60 -2.98 -18.00
C GLU A 45 6.12 -2.03 -19.08
N PHE A 46 5.41 -1.90 -20.19
CA PHE A 46 5.75 -0.94 -21.23
C PHE A 46 4.67 0.12 -21.26
N ILE A 47 5.07 1.35 -20.97
CA ILE A 47 4.21 2.52 -21.05
C ILE A 47 4.33 3.07 -22.45
N PHE A 48 3.20 3.12 -23.14
CA PHE A 48 3.11 3.62 -24.51
C PHE A 48 2.49 5.00 -24.49
N SER A 49 3.14 5.98 -25.13
CA SER A 49 2.61 7.33 -25.29
C SER A 49 2.68 7.78 -26.74
N MET A 50 1.76 8.67 -27.10
CA MET A 50 1.75 9.40 -28.39
C MET A 50 2.05 10.86 -28.10
N ASP A 51 3.03 11.43 -28.81
CA ASP A 51 3.57 12.75 -28.47
C ASP A 51 2.81 13.91 -29.12
N ASN A 52 1.90 13.61 -30.07
CA ASN A 52 1.17 14.63 -30.83
C ASN A 52 -0.31 14.27 -30.98
N GLU A 53 -1.14 15.30 -31.03
CA GLU A 53 -2.55 15.17 -31.36
C GLU A 53 -2.79 14.76 -32.83
N ILE A 54 -4.03 14.36 -33.13
CA ILE A 54 -4.45 14.07 -34.50
C ILE A 54 -4.44 15.34 -35.36
N ASP A 55 -4.07 15.20 -36.63
CA ASP A 55 -4.04 16.32 -37.57
C ASP A 55 -5.21 16.23 -38.56
N ILE A 56 -5.73 17.42 -38.92
CA ILE A 56 -6.75 17.57 -39.98
C ILE A 56 -6.04 17.76 -41.30
N VAL A 57 -6.10 16.76 -42.15
CA VAL A 57 -5.45 16.79 -43.49
C VAL A 57 -6.48 17.10 -44.57
N ALA A 58 -6.21 18.17 -45.35
CA ALA A 58 -7.03 18.52 -46.50
C ALA A 58 -6.92 17.47 -47.61
N GLU A 59 -7.89 17.46 -48.54
CA GLU A 59 -7.82 16.65 -49.73
C GLU A 59 -6.54 16.98 -50.55
N ASN A 60 -5.73 15.96 -50.81
CA ASN A 60 -4.38 16.08 -51.38
C ASN A 60 -3.33 16.80 -50.52
N GLY A 61 -3.61 17.03 -49.21
CA GLY A 61 -2.64 17.55 -48.27
C GLY A 61 -1.55 16.55 -47.89
N ALA A 62 -0.38 17.06 -47.49
CA ALA A 62 0.68 16.23 -46.96
C ALA A 62 0.23 15.62 -45.61
N LYS A 63 0.51 14.35 -45.37
CA LYS A 63 0.24 13.70 -44.09
C LYS A 63 1.28 14.14 -43.07
N SER A 64 0.81 14.56 -41.89
CA SER A 64 1.66 14.73 -40.73
C SER A 64 1.99 13.37 -40.08
N HIS A 65 3.01 13.32 -39.27
CA HIS A 65 3.36 12.16 -38.47
C HIS A 65 3.65 12.60 -37.03
N GLY A 66 3.16 11.81 -36.07
CA GLY A 66 3.45 12.01 -34.67
C GLY A 66 4.63 11.17 -34.20
N GLY A 67 5.14 11.47 -33.01
CA GLY A 67 6.08 10.64 -32.28
C GLY A 67 5.34 9.55 -31.47
N VAL A 68 6.04 8.45 -31.23
CA VAL A 68 5.59 7.38 -30.35
C VAL A 68 6.71 7.05 -29.39
N THR A 69 6.43 7.05 -28.10
CA THR A 69 7.39 6.70 -27.05
C THR A 69 6.95 5.43 -26.35
N VAL A 70 7.89 4.49 -26.14
CA VAL A 70 7.69 3.28 -25.36
C VAL A 70 8.74 3.24 -24.26
N ALA A 71 8.30 3.52 -23.03
CA ALA A 71 9.18 3.51 -21.88
C ALA A 71 8.98 2.21 -21.05
N PRO A 72 10.05 1.44 -20.76
CA PRO A 72 9.94 0.31 -19.86
C PRO A 72 9.87 0.79 -18.40
N PHE A 73 8.89 0.32 -17.66
CA PHE A 73 8.78 0.46 -16.21
C PHE A 73 9.05 -0.88 -15.54
N ALA A 74 10.02 -0.93 -14.63
CA ALA A 74 10.38 -2.16 -13.93
C ALA A 74 9.80 -2.16 -12.51
N MET A 75 8.96 -3.15 -12.20
CA MET A 75 8.48 -3.41 -10.84
C MET A 75 9.34 -4.51 -10.21
N ALA A 76 10.22 -4.15 -9.29
CA ALA A 76 11.03 -5.09 -8.54
C ALA A 76 10.39 -5.37 -7.16
N PRO A 77 10.13 -6.64 -6.78
CA PRO A 77 9.62 -6.95 -5.47
C PRO A 77 10.62 -6.60 -4.37
N LEU A 78 10.17 -5.90 -3.34
CA LEU A 78 10.91 -5.62 -2.13
C LEU A 78 10.63 -6.69 -1.09
N LYS A 79 11.69 -7.15 -0.41
CA LYS A 79 11.56 -8.05 0.72
C LYS A 79 11.16 -7.26 1.96
N VAL A 80 10.09 -7.69 2.61
CA VAL A 80 9.65 -7.18 3.91
C VAL A 80 9.55 -8.33 4.89
N GLU A 81 9.91 -8.09 6.14
CA GLU A 81 9.92 -9.11 7.18
C GLU A 81 9.39 -8.58 8.51
N TYR A 82 8.89 -9.49 9.30
CA TYR A 82 8.58 -9.26 10.70
C TYR A 82 8.99 -10.48 11.51
N GLY A 83 9.79 -10.28 12.55
CA GLY A 83 10.24 -11.35 13.41
C GLY A 83 10.22 -10.95 14.87
N ALA A 84 10.09 -11.94 15.75
CA ALA A 84 10.18 -11.77 17.19
C ALA A 84 10.66 -13.06 17.87
N ARG A 85 11.41 -12.88 18.97
CA ARG A 85 11.77 -13.96 19.88
C ARG A 85 10.59 -14.25 20.81
N VAL A 86 10.32 -15.53 21.02
CA VAL A 86 9.33 -16.01 21.97
C VAL A 86 9.94 -17.12 22.81
N SER A 87 9.42 -17.38 24.01
CA SER A 87 9.86 -18.52 24.85
C SER A 87 9.63 -19.84 24.12
N ASP A 88 10.53 -20.81 24.24
CA ASP A 88 10.37 -22.15 23.68
C ASP A 88 9.28 -22.97 24.42
N GLU A 89 8.83 -22.54 25.59
CA GLU A 89 7.66 -23.09 26.30
C GLU A 89 6.41 -23.11 25.40
N PHE A 90 6.34 -22.15 24.46
CA PHE A 90 5.33 -22.15 23.40
C PHE A 90 5.29 -23.47 22.61
N MET A 91 6.43 -24.10 22.37
CA MET A 91 6.52 -25.37 21.64
C MET A 91 5.97 -26.55 22.46
N TYR A 92 5.84 -26.38 23.76
CA TYR A 92 5.31 -27.37 24.71
C TYR A 92 3.84 -27.11 25.07
N ALA A 93 3.26 -26.01 24.60
CA ALA A 93 1.84 -25.75 24.76
C ALA A 93 0.99 -26.85 24.10
N SER A 94 -0.26 -26.94 24.51
CA SER A 94 -1.19 -27.87 23.84
C SER A 94 -1.28 -27.54 22.34
N GLU A 95 -1.53 -28.55 21.52
CA GLU A 95 -1.62 -28.38 20.06
C GLU A 95 -2.61 -27.27 19.67
N GLU A 96 -3.74 -27.18 20.38
CA GLU A 96 -4.76 -26.13 20.16
C GLU A 96 -4.24 -24.72 20.49
N GLU A 97 -3.55 -24.54 21.61
CA GLU A 97 -2.98 -23.23 22.00
C GLU A 97 -1.86 -22.80 21.04
N ALA A 98 -1.03 -23.74 20.59
CA ALA A 98 0.01 -23.47 19.61
C ALA A 98 -0.59 -22.99 18.27
N ILE A 99 -1.66 -23.63 17.78
CA ILE A 99 -2.37 -23.25 16.56
C ILE A 99 -2.96 -21.85 16.70
N ASP A 100 -3.57 -21.51 17.84
CA ASP A 100 -4.17 -20.19 18.06
C ASP A 100 -3.11 -19.08 18.08
N ILE A 101 -1.95 -19.29 18.67
CA ILE A 101 -0.84 -18.32 18.69
C ILE A 101 -0.28 -18.14 17.28
N LEU A 102 -0.06 -19.21 16.52
CA LEU A 102 0.42 -19.13 15.14
C LEU A 102 -0.58 -18.43 14.21
N LYS A 103 -1.87 -18.65 14.43
CA LYS A 103 -2.94 -17.96 13.74
C LYS A 103 -2.94 -16.45 14.06
N ALA A 104 -2.87 -16.10 15.33
CA ALA A 104 -2.80 -14.70 15.77
C ALA A 104 -1.55 -13.98 15.23
N TRP A 105 -0.40 -14.68 15.19
CA TRP A 105 0.82 -14.17 14.56
C TRP A 105 0.60 -13.86 13.07
N THR A 106 0.06 -14.82 12.35
CA THR A 106 -0.19 -14.71 10.90
C THR A 106 -1.15 -13.56 10.58
N GLU A 107 -2.21 -13.43 11.38
CA GLU A 107 -3.16 -12.31 11.27
C GLU A 107 -2.50 -10.97 11.58
N GLY A 108 -1.68 -10.92 12.62
CA GLY A 108 -0.90 -9.73 12.99
C GLY A 108 0.07 -9.31 11.90
N PHE A 109 0.79 -10.28 11.30
CA PHE A 109 1.68 -10.02 10.17
C PHE A 109 0.92 -9.47 8.96
N ALA A 110 -0.23 -10.04 8.61
CA ALA A 110 -1.04 -9.55 7.50
C ALA A 110 -1.46 -8.09 7.68
N MET A 111 -1.88 -7.70 8.92
CA MET A 111 -2.21 -6.31 9.23
C MET A 111 -0.99 -5.37 9.15
N LYS A 112 0.16 -5.81 9.64
CA LYS A 112 1.42 -5.05 9.57
C LYS A 112 1.90 -4.91 8.13
N LEU A 113 1.78 -5.96 7.32
CA LEU A 113 2.12 -5.95 5.90
C LEU A 113 1.24 -4.95 5.13
N ALA A 114 -0.08 -4.97 5.36
CA ALA A 114 -1.02 -4.06 4.73
C ALA A 114 -0.71 -2.59 5.06
N LYS A 115 -0.52 -2.29 6.35
CA LYS A 115 -0.11 -0.95 6.80
C LYS A 115 1.26 -0.56 6.25
N GLY A 116 2.22 -1.48 6.27
CA GLY A 116 3.57 -1.26 5.77
C GLY A 116 3.59 -0.97 4.27
N PHE A 117 2.77 -1.69 3.50
CA PHE A 117 2.63 -1.48 2.08
C PHE A 117 2.13 -0.06 1.75
N ASP A 118 1.08 0.41 2.44
CA ASP A 118 0.62 1.79 2.28
C ASP A 118 1.73 2.80 2.61
N ILE A 119 2.42 2.64 3.75
CA ILE A 119 3.47 3.57 4.17
C ILE A 119 4.62 3.59 3.14
N MET A 120 5.00 2.44 2.60
CA MET A 120 6.03 2.37 1.56
C MET A 120 5.56 2.98 0.24
N GLY A 121 4.36 2.61 -0.22
CA GLY A 121 3.83 3.06 -1.51
C GLY A 121 3.41 4.53 -1.51
N LEU A 122 2.83 5.03 -0.44
CA LEU A 122 2.44 6.44 -0.33
C LEU A 122 3.66 7.33 -0.04
N HIS A 123 4.44 7.01 0.99
CA HIS A 123 5.41 7.94 1.57
C HIS A 123 6.87 7.60 1.28
N GLY A 124 7.18 6.45 0.68
CA GLY A 124 8.55 6.06 0.34
C GLY A 124 9.46 5.84 1.54
N VAL A 125 8.90 5.56 2.72
CA VAL A 125 9.65 5.38 3.96
C VAL A 125 9.61 3.94 4.45
N ASN A 126 10.62 3.57 5.23
CA ASN A 126 10.62 2.28 5.92
C ASN A 126 9.60 2.31 7.07
N PRO A 127 8.58 1.43 7.08
CA PRO A 127 7.52 1.46 8.10
C PRO A 127 8.00 1.27 9.54
N ARG A 128 9.17 0.64 9.73
CA ARG A 128 9.76 0.37 11.06
C ARG A 128 10.52 1.57 11.61
N THR A 129 11.30 2.25 10.77
CA THR A 129 12.16 3.37 11.21
C THR A 129 11.54 4.74 10.96
N GLY A 130 10.60 4.84 10.01
CA GLY A 130 10.05 6.12 9.54
C GLY A 130 10.99 6.92 8.64
N GLU A 131 12.17 6.37 8.32
CA GLU A 131 13.17 7.01 7.48
C GLU A 131 12.96 6.68 6.00
N ALA A 132 13.45 7.57 5.12
CA ALA A 132 13.37 7.38 3.68
C ALA A 132 14.04 6.05 3.24
N ALA A 133 13.30 5.24 2.49
CA ALA A 133 13.77 3.95 2.01
C ALA A 133 14.34 4.08 0.59
N GLN A 134 15.66 4.16 0.46
CA GLN A 134 16.35 4.34 -0.83
C GLN A 134 15.99 3.26 -1.87
N LEU A 135 15.66 2.04 -1.43
CA LEU A 135 15.24 0.94 -2.31
C LEU A 135 13.92 1.21 -3.05
N ILE A 136 13.07 2.08 -2.50
CA ILE A 136 11.80 2.48 -3.13
C ILE A 136 12.08 3.51 -4.25
N GLY A 137 13.08 4.39 -4.05
CA GLY A 137 13.44 5.42 -5.01
C GLY A 137 12.28 6.38 -5.28
N LYS A 138 11.94 6.58 -6.55
CA LYS A 138 10.79 7.40 -6.99
C LYS A 138 9.46 6.65 -7.04
N ASN A 139 9.42 5.41 -6.57
CA ASN A 139 8.22 4.56 -6.67
C ASN A 139 7.31 4.71 -5.44
N SER A 140 7.08 5.94 -5.01
CA SER A 140 6.04 6.30 -4.04
C SER A 140 5.42 7.64 -4.41
N PHE A 141 4.22 7.92 -3.94
CA PHE A 141 3.51 9.15 -4.27
C PHE A 141 4.22 10.38 -3.72
N ASP A 142 4.92 10.27 -2.59
CA ASP A 142 5.68 11.37 -2.00
C ASP A 142 7.02 11.65 -2.67
N THR A 143 7.68 10.63 -3.18
CA THR A 143 9.01 10.76 -3.78
C THR A 143 8.99 10.95 -5.29
N ASN A 144 7.84 10.68 -5.92
CA ASN A 144 7.66 10.87 -7.36
C ASN A 144 7.32 12.34 -7.67
N THR A 145 8.22 13.00 -8.39
CA THR A 145 8.09 14.43 -8.72
C THR A 145 7.07 14.73 -9.82
N ASP A 146 6.60 13.70 -10.50
CA ASP A 146 5.68 13.82 -11.64
C ASP A 146 4.21 13.61 -11.21
N VAL A 147 3.97 13.30 -9.93
CA VAL A 147 2.65 13.31 -9.30
C VAL A 147 2.22 14.73 -9.02
N ASN A 148 0.95 15.06 -9.30
CA ASN A 148 0.41 16.39 -9.03
C ASN A 148 0.31 16.64 -7.52
N VAL A 149 0.88 17.76 -7.05
CA VAL A 149 0.86 18.13 -5.63
C VAL A 149 0.03 19.38 -5.42
N ILE A 150 -0.98 19.28 -4.59
CA ILE A 150 -1.87 20.36 -4.19
C ILE A 150 -1.53 20.77 -2.75
N GLU A 151 -1.40 22.08 -2.53
CA GLU A 151 -1.20 22.60 -1.18
C GLU A 151 -2.48 22.50 -0.36
N TYR A 152 -2.37 21.94 0.84
CA TYR A 152 -3.50 21.78 1.75
C TYR A 152 -4.00 23.12 2.29
N LYS A 153 -5.29 23.39 2.08
CA LYS A 153 -6.02 24.55 2.61
C LYS A 153 -6.90 24.07 3.77
N PRO A 154 -6.51 24.27 5.04
CA PRO A 154 -7.23 23.72 6.18
C PRO A 154 -8.62 24.34 6.39
N ASP A 155 -8.81 25.58 5.96
CA ASP A 155 -10.07 26.33 6.13
C ASP A 155 -11.09 26.02 5.03
N ASP A 156 -10.66 25.37 3.94
CA ASP A 156 -11.52 25.03 2.80
C ASP A 156 -11.26 23.59 2.31
N PRO A 157 -11.77 22.58 3.02
CA PRO A 157 -11.60 21.19 2.63
C PRO A 157 -12.22 20.83 1.28
N GLU A 158 -13.29 21.50 0.85
CA GLU A 158 -13.94 21.24 -0.44
C GLU A 158 -13.04 21.68 -1.60
N SER A 159 -12.47 22.89 -1.53
CA SER A 159 -11.52 23.37 -2.55
C SER A 159 -10.32 22.44 -2.74
N ASN A 160 -9.84 21.78 -1.66
CA ASN A 160 -8.75 20.80 -1.80
C ASN A 160 -9.14 19.63 -2.70
N LEU A 161 -10.40 19.17 -2.62
CA LEU A 161 -10.88 18.05 -3.45
C LEU A 161 -11.08 18.47 -4.90
N GLU A 162 -11.66 19.66 -5.11
CA GLU A 162 -11.86 20.21 -6.45
C GLU A 162 -10.53 20.46 -7.15
N ASP A 163 -9.55 21.09 -6.46
CA ASP A 163 -8.22 21.33 -6.99
C ASP A 163 -7.48 20.03 -7.30
N ALA A 164 -7.60 19.02 -6.41
CA ALA A 164 -6.97 17.72 -6.61
C ALA A 164 -7.55 16.97 -7.82
N ALA A 165 -8.86 17.02 -8.01
CA ALA A 165 -9.51 16.41 -9.17
C ALA A 165 -9.20 17.17 -10.45
N ALA A 166 -9.17 18.52 -10.42
CA ALA A 166 -8.87 19.36 -11.57
C ALA A 166 -7.41 19.25 -12.04
N ALA A 167 -6.49 18.86 -11.16
CA ALA A 167 -5.10 18.63 -11.52
C ALA A 167 -4.85 17.36 -12.37
N ILE A 168 -5.86 16.49 -12.46
CA ILE A 168 -5.82 15.25 -13.24
C ILE A 168 -6.54 15.52 -14.55
N ASP A 169 -5.79 15.94 -15.59
CA ASP A 169 -6.36 16.54 -16.80
C ASP A 169 -6.95 15.49 -17.77
N GLU A 170 -6.23 14.40 -18.03
CA GLU A 170 -6.59 13.40 -19.07
C GLU A 170 -7.16 12.09 -18.50
N PHE A 171 -7.26 11.95 -17.18
CA PHE A 171 -7.65 10.72 -16.52
C PHE A 171 -8.90 10.89 -15.65
N ASP A 172 -9.68 9.83 -15.54
CA ASP A 172 -10.85 9.81 -14.67
C ASP A 172 -10.45 9.46 -13.23
N VAL A 173 -11.06 10.14 -12.26
CA VAL A 173 -10.89 9.79 -10.85
C VAL A 173 -11.62 8.49 -10.54
N SER A 174 -10.87 7.41 -10.34
CA SER A 174 -11.41 6.09 -9.97
C SER A 174 -11.42 5.83 -8.47
N GLY A 175 -10.65 6.62 -7.68
CA GLY A 175 -10.53 6.41 -6.25
C GLY A 175 -10.08 7.60 -5.44
N TRP A 176 -10.47 7.59 -4.16
CA TRP A 176 -10.13 8.58 -3.13
C TRP A 176 -9.57 7.89 -1.89
N GLY A 177 -8.38 8.26 -1.46
CA GLY A 177 -7.81 7.90 -0.18
C GLY A 177 -7.76 9.12 0.74
N PHE A 178 -8.40 9.04 1.89
CA PHE A 178 -8.46 10.14 2.86
C PHE A 178 -7.71 9.80 4.14
N SER A 179 -6.99 10.79 4.68
CA SER A 179 -6.52 10.73 6.05
C SER A 179 -7.71 10.87 7.02
N LYS A 180 -7.59 10.33 8.23
CA LYS A 180 -8.68 10.38 9.22
C LYS A 180 -9.02 11.80 9.67
N ASP A 181 -8.03 12.66 9.76
CA ASP A 181 -8.20 14.06 10.13
C ASP A 181 -8.91 14.85 9.02
N PHE A 182 -8.57 14.63 7.77
CA PHE A 182 -9.25 15.24 6.64
C PHE A 182 -10.71 14.78 6.52
N ALA A 183 -10.96 13.47 6.62
CA ALA A 183 -12.34 12.94 6.66
C ALA A 183 -13.16 13.53 7.82
N SER A 184 -12.50 13.75 8.98
CA SER A 184 -13.14 14.46 10.12
C SER A 184 -13.42 15.93 9.83
N ALA A 185 -12.56 16.61 9.05
CA ALA A 185 -12.79 17.99 8.62
C ALA A 185 -14.01 18.07 7.69
N LEU A 186 -14.11 17.20 6.68
CA LEU A 186 -15.28 17.09 5.81
C LEU A 186 -16.57 16.83 6.59
N ALA A 187 -16.54 15.88 7.55
CA ALA A 187 -17.68 15.53 8.39
C ALA A 187 -18.23 16.71 9.22
N LYS A 188 -17.39 17.72 9.51
CA LYS A 188 -17.75 18.91 10.28
C LYS A 188 -18.32 20.05 9.44
N LEU A 189 -18.15 20.00 8.11
CA LEU A 189 -18.66 21.02 7.22
C LEU A 189 -20.19 21.06 7.27
N LYS A 190 -20.70 22.27 7.46
CA LYS A 190 -22.15 22.54 7.53
C LYS A 190 -22.49 23.81 6.78
N VAL A 191 -23.51 23.74 5.96
CA VAL A 191 -24.13 24.91 5.34
C VAL A 191 -25.51 25.10 5.96
N ASN A 192 -25.76 26.25 6.54
CA ASN A 192 -27.01 26.55 7.27
C ASN A 192 -27.39 25.51 8.33
N GLY A 193 -26.36 24.93 9.01
CA GLY A 193 -26.56 23.92 10.05
C GLY A 193 -26.72 22.48 9.52
N VAL A 194 -26.82 22.27 8.20
CA VAL A 194 -26.95 20.97 7.56
C VAL A 194 -25.55 20.43 7.21
N PRO A 195 -25.19 19.21 7.68
CA PRO A 195 -23.93 18.57 7.28
C PRO A 195 -23.89 18.34 5.75
N GLN A 196 -22.78 18.70 5.11
CA GLN A 196 -22.60 18.48 3.68
C GLN A 196 -22.14 17.07 3.36
N TYR A 197 -21.32 16.49 4.23
CA TYR A 197 -20.72 15.15 4.06
C TYR A 197 -21.09 14.25 5.25
N PRO A 198 -22.40 13.88 5.39
CA PRO A 198 -22.86 13.07 6.52
C PRO A 198 -22.26 11.66 6.54
N GLU A 199 -21.82 11.14 5.40
CA GLU A 199 -21.22 9.81 5.21
C GLU A 199 -19.88 9.63 5.93
N PHE A 200 -19.15 10.72 6.21
CA PHE A 200 -17.88 10.69 6.97
C PHE A 200 -18.07 10.87 8.48
N ARG A 201 -19.28 11.07 8.95
CA ARG A 201 -19.51 11.37 10.37
C ARG A 201 -19.26 10.15 11.25
N PHE A 202 -18.84 10.44 12.49
CA PHE A 202 -18.61 9.43 13.53
C PHE A 202 -17.50 8.42 13.18
N GLY A 203 -16.54 8.80 12.32
CA GLY A 203 -15.43 7.95 11.90
C GLY A 203 -15.83 6.89 10.87
N ALA A 204 -16.94 7.08 10.17
CA ALA A 204 -17.34 6.18 9.11
C ALA A 204 -16.38 6.19 7.94
N ASN A 205 -16.26 5.03 7.28
CA ASN A 205 -15.56 4.86 6.01
C ASN A 205 -16.61 4.46 4.97
N PRO A 206 -17.09 5.40 4.14
CA PRO A 206 -18.26 5.17 3.29
C PRO A 206 -18.01 4.16 2.17
N GLY A 207 -16.74 3.92 1.80
CA GLY A 207 -16.38 3.01 0.72
C GLY A 207 -16.58 3.55 -0.70
N ALA A 208 -17.34 4.62 -0.88
CA ALA A 208 -17.51 5.36 -2.12
C ALA A 208 -17.70 6.85 -1.83
N PHE A 209 -17.17 7.70 -2.70
CA PHE A 209 -17.29 9.15 -2.65
C PHE A 209 -17.30 9.72 -4.07
N GLY A 210 -18.27 10.57 -4.37
CA GLY A 210 -18.40 11.18 -5.71
C GLY A 210 -18.54 10.17 -6.86
N GLY A 211 -19.00 8.94 -6.58
CA GLY A 211 -19.12 7.87 -7.58
C GLY A 211 -17.88 6.99 -7.73
N ALA A 212 -16.73 7.39 -7.14
CA ALA A 212 -15.49 6.63 -7.13
C ALA A 212 -15.32 5.82 -5.84
N SER A 213 -14.43 4.83 -5.85
CA SER A 213 -14.06 4.07 -4.64
C SER A 213 -13.44 4.99 -3.60
N CYS A 214 -13.72 4.77 -2.32
CA CYS A 214 -13.20 5.60 -1.24
C CYS A 214 -12.66 4.76 -0.09
N ASP A 215 -11.57 5.22 0.51
CA ASP A 215 -11.03 4.66 1.74
C ASP A 215 -10.56 5.75 2.69
N VAL A 216 -10.88 5.59 3.98
CA VAL A 216 -10.42 6.47 5.05
C VAL A 216 -9.44 5.71 5.92
N ASN A 217 -8.17 6.05 5.86
CA ASN A 217 -7.12 5.33 6.55
C ASN A 217 -6.09 6.28 7.19
N SER A 218 -5.57 5.88 8.35
CA SER A 218 -4.48 6.62 9.00
C SER A 218 -3.15 6.53 8.26
N THR A 219 -3.00 5.56 7.36
CA THR A 219 -1.79 5.40 6.55
C THR A 219 -1.62 6.51 5.52
N VAL A 220 -2.72 7.07 5.00
CA VAL A 220 -2.69 8.22 4.09
C VAL A 220 -2.08 9.44 4.77
N GLY A 221 -2.43 9.70 6.03
CA GLY A 221 -1.90 10.83 6.82
C GLY A 221 -0.65 10.47 7.63
N TYR A 222 0.14 9.49 7.23
CA TYR A 222 1.33 9.09 7.97
C TYR A 222 2.36 10.23 8.00
N GLY A 223 2.82 10.61 9.21
CA GLY A 223 3.73 11.74 9.39
C GLY A 223 3.10 13.12 9.21
N ASP A 224 1.76 13.22 9.22
CA ASP A 224 0.96 14.45 9.08
C ASP A 224 1.19 15.25 7.78
N LYS A 225 1.78 14.62 6.77
CA LYS A 225 2.13 15.28 5.50
C LYS A 225 0.97 15.28 4.51
N ASP A 226 0.39 14.11 4.27
CA ASP A 226 -0.64 13.94 3.26
C ASP A 226 -2.04 13.95 3.88
N LYS A 227 -2.98 14.55 3.17
CA LYS A 227 -4.39 14.63 3.59
C LYS A 227 -5.29 13.83 2.66
N VAL A 228 -5.03 13.88 1.37
CA VAL A 228 -5.82 13.20 0.34
C VAL A 228 -4.88 12.67 -0.73
N ILE A 229 -5.20 11.50 -1.26
CA ILE A 229 -4.69 10.97 -2.51
C ILE A 229 -5.86 10.62 -3.43
N THR A 230 -5.80 11.01 -4.68
CA THR A 230 -6.83 10.72 -5.67
C THR A 230 -6.22 10.46 -7.04
N GLY A 231 -6.95 9.83 -7.92
CA GLY A 231 -6.52 9.60 -9.28
C GLY A 231 -7.12 8.34 -9.92
N ASP A 232 -6.56 7.98 -11.05
CA ASP A 232 -6.89 6.74 -11.73
C ASP A 232 -6.03 5.57 -11.22
N PHE A 233 -6.57 4.82 -10.27
CA PHE A 233 -5.89 3.67 -9.67
C PHE A 233 -5.72 2.47 -10.63
N THR A 234 -6.22 2.52 -11.85
CA THR A 234 -5.86 1.53 -12.89
C THR A 234 -4.41 1.72 -13.36
N CYS A 235 -3.86 2.94 -13.18
CA CYS A 235 -2.46 3.29 -13.44
C CYS A 235 -1.51 2.93 -12.29
N PHE A 236 -2.02 2.35 -11.21
CA PHE A 236 -1.23 1.82 -10.10
C PHE A 236 -1.37 0.30 -10.05
N LYS A 237 -0.24 -0.40 -10.11
CA LYS A 237 -0.20 -1.86 -10.04
C LYS A 237 0.58 -2.34 -8.83
N TRP A 238 0.14 -3.43 -8.23
CA TRP A 238 0.86 -4.05 -7.13
C TRP A 238 0.63 -5.56 -7.09
N GLY A 239 1.53 -6.26 -6.43
CA GLY A 239 1.36 -7.69 -6.24
C GLY A 239 2.36 -8.29 -5.27
N ILE A 240 2.10 -9.52 -4.88
CA ILE A 240 2.95 -10.29 -3.99
C ILE A 240 3.59 -11.42 -4.81
N ALA A 241 4.91 -11.35 -4.95
CA ALA A 241 5.68 -12.34 -5.71
C ALA A 241 5.83 -13.66 -4.94
N LYS A 242 6.08 -13.57 -3.62
CA LYS A 242 6.25 -14.71 -2.74
C LYS A 242 5.96 -14.34 -1.30
N GLN A 243 5.43 -15.28 -0.53
CA GLN A 243 5.21 -15.13 0.91
C GLN A 243 5.73 -16.35 1.65
N PHE A 244 6.28 -16.07 2.83
CA PHE A 244 6.56 -17.05 3.86
C PHE A 244 5.79 -16.62 5.12
N PRO A 245 4.56 -17.11 5.27
CA PRO A 245 3.64 -16.56 6.29
C PRO A 245 4.16 -16.77 7.70
N LEU A 246 4.89 -17.85 7.94
CA LEU A 246 5.55 -18.10 9.21
C LEU A 246 6.68 -19.12 9.04
N GLU A 247 7.79 -18.86 9.70
CA GLU A 247 8.90 -19.78 9.90
C GLU A 247 9.25 -19.77 11.39
N VAL A 248 9.42 -20.96 11.96
CA VAL A 248 9.89 -21.13 13.34
C VAL A 248 11.36 -21.52 13.29
N ILE A 249 12.22 -20.68 13.86
CA ILE A 249 13.67 -20.90 13.90
C ILE A 249 14.05 -21.21 15.35
N GLU A 250 14.65 -22.39 15.57
CA GLU A 250 14.94 -22.91 16.90
C GLU A 250 16.39 -22.68 17.34
N TYR A 251 17.27 -22.33 16.42
CA TYR A 251 18.71 -22.28 16.66
C TYR A 251 19.34 -21.03 16.05
N GLY A 252 20.49 -20.60 16.61
CA GLY A 252 21.27 -19.50 16.13
C GLY A 252 20.83 -18.14 16.65
N ASN A 253 21.33 -17.07 16.04
CA ASN A 253 20.97 -15.68 16.32
C ASN A 253 20.36 -15.04 15.05
N PRO A 254 19.10 -15.34 14.71
CA PRO A 254 18.51 -14.97 13.42
C PRO A 254 18.23 -13.46 13.27
N ASP A 255 18.13 -12.73 14.37
CA ASP A 255 17.89 -11.28 14.41
C ASP A 255 19.17 -10.48 14.72
N ASN A 256 20.31 -11.17 14.85
CA ASN A 256 21.60 -10.58 15.18
C ASN A 256 21.54 -9.67 16.42
N SER A 257 20.70 -10.04 17.40
CA SER A 257 20.57 -9.27 18.64
C SER A 257 21.70 -9.57 19.63
N ASP A 258 21.92 -8.66 20.57
CA ASP A 258 22.87 -8.82 21.67
C ASP A 258 22.50 -9.96 22.64
N ASP A 259 21.24 -10.42 22.59
CA ASP A 259 20.76 -11.57 23.39
C ASP A 259 21.41 -12.90 22.97
N GLY A 260 22.07 -12.95 21.81
CA GLY A 260 22.85 -14.10 21.36
C GLY A 260 21.99 -15.28 20.85
N ASP A 261 22.48 -16.51 21.10
CA ASP A 261 21.89 -17.74 20.61
C ASP A 261 20.55 -18.08 21.29
N LEU A 262 19.54 -18.49 20.49
CA LEU A 262 18.20 -18.82 20.95
C LEU A 262 18.18 -19.93 22.00
N LYS A 263 18.94 -21.02 21.77
CA LYS A 263 18.94 -22.17 22.70
C LYS A 263 19.58 -21.85 24.04
N GLY A 264 20.56 -20.92 24.05
CA GLY A 264 21.17 -20.43 25.30
C GLY A 264 20.18 -19.69 26.20
N HIS A 265 19.03 -19.29 25.68
CA HIS A 265 18.00 -18.49 26.39
C HIS A 265 16.62 -19.16 26.39
N ASN A 266 16.49 -20.43 26.02
CA ASN A 266 15.23 -21.14 25.90
C ASN A 266 14.21 -20.34 25.03
N GLN A 267 14.64 -19.94 23.84
CA GLN A 267 13.85 -19.15 22.92
C GLN A 267 13.75 -19.80 21.54
N VAL A 268 12.70 -19.47 20.83
CA VAL A 268 12.53 -19.68 19.39
C VAL A 268 12.24 -18.35 18.72
N TYR A 269 12.55 -18.24 17.45
CA TYR A 269 12.29 -17.04 16.67
C TYR A 269 11.20 -17.31 15.63
N LEU A 270 10.12 -16.56 15.72
CA LEU A 270 9.05 -16.55 14.73
C LEU A 270 9.36 -15.50 13.68
N ARG A 271 9.38 -15.90 12.40
CA ARG A 271 9.67 -15.00 11.26
C ARG A 271 8.61 -15.14 10.18
N SER A 272 8.14 -14.01 9.69
CA SER A 272 7.28 -13.92 8.51
C SER A 272 7.90 -13.00 7.48
N GLU A 273 7.89 -13.39 6.22
CA GLU A 273 8.48 -12.66 5.12
C GLU A 273 7.52 -12.56 3.95
N ALA A 274 7.57 -11.45 3.22
CA ALA A 274 6.86 -11.28 1.97
C ALA A 274 7.72 -10.50 0.96
N PHE A 275 7.53 -10.81 -0.31
CA PHE A 275 8.10 -10.06 -1.43
C PHE A 275 6.95 -9.36 -2.13
N ILE A 276 6.84 -8.04 -1.92
CA ILE A 276 5.79 -7.20 -2.47
C ILE A 276 6.38 -6.21 -3.46
N GLY A 277 5.76 -6.10 -4.63
CA GLY A 277 6.14 -5.14 -5.65
C GLY A 277 4.97 -4.27 -6.04
N TRP A 278 5.26 -3.04 -6.44
CA TRP A 278 4.27 -2.11 -6.97
C TRP A 278 4.89 -1.14 -7.94
N GLY A 279 4.05 -0.40 -8.64
CA GLY A 279 4.47 0.63 -9.58
C GLY A 279 3.39 1.67 -9.82
N ILE A 280 3.80 2.93 -9.85
CA ILE A 280 3.02 4.06 -10.34
C ILE A 280 3.36 4.18 -11.83
N LEU A 281 2.50 3.65 -12.71
CA LEU A 281 2.78 3.58 -14.14
C LEU A 281 2.68 4.94 -14.82
N VAL A 282 1.68 5.73 -14.46
CA VAL A 282 1.42 7.06 -14.98
C VAL A 282 1.23 8.00 -13.78
N PRO A 283 2.28 8.69 -13.35
CA PRO A 283 2.22 9.56 -12.16
C PRO A 283 1.26 10.73 -12.32
N GLU A 284 1.14 11.28 -13.53
CA GLU A 284 0.26 12.42 -13.86
C GLU A 284 -1.22 12.08 -13.68
N ALA A 285 -1.58 10.79 -13.66
CA ALA A 285 -2.93 10.31 -13.37
C ALA A 285 -3.32 10.42 -11.89
N PHE A 286 -2.43 10.97 -11.04
CA PHE A 286 -2.65 11.08 -9.60
C PHE A 286 -2.40 12.49 -9.09
N SER A 287 -3.11 12.81 -8.01
CA SER A 287 -2.94 14.05 -7.26
C SER A 287 -2.90 13.77 -5.76
N VAL A 288 -2.03 14.48 -5.05
CA VAL A 288 -1.88 14.37 -3.60
C VAL A 288 -2.01 15.76 -2.96
N VAL A 289 -2.90 15.87 -1.96
CA VAL A 289 -3.04 17.08 -1.15
C VAL A 289 -2.09 16.99 0.03
N LYS A 290 -1.09 17.87 0.08
CA LYS A 290 -0.03 17.89 1.09
C LYS A 290 -0.05 19.12 1.96
N VAL A 291 0.31 18.96 3.22
CA VAL A 291 0.64 20.07 4.10
C VAL A 291 2.02 20.59 3.68
N ASN A 292 2.09 21.85 3.27
CA ASN A 292 3.39 22.50 3.08
C ASN A 292 4.11 22.55 4.43
N THR A 293 5.17 21.76 4.55
CA THR A 293 6.11 21.91 5.66
C THR A 293 7.11 22.99 5.24
N PRO A 294 7.22 24.09 5.98
CA PRO A 294 8.14 25.19 5.64
C PRO A 294 9.62 24.74 5.66
#